data_b782ce2a72363b9180a6eb5f94bf0ded
#
_entry.id   b782ce2a72363b9180a6eb5f94bf0ded
#
_cell.length_a   1.000
_cell.length_b   1.000
_cell.length_c   1.000
_cell.angle_alpha   90.00
_cell.angle_beta   90.00
_cell.angle_gamma   90.00
#
_symmetry.space_group_name_H-M   'P 1'
#
loop_
_entity.id
_entity.type
_entity.pdbx_description
1 polymer ?
#
loop_
_entity_poly.entity_id
_entity_poly.type
_entity_poly.pdbx_seq_one_letter_code
_entity_poly.pdbx_strand_id
1 'polypeptide(L)'
;GEQSGHIIFSRYSATGDGILTSLMIMEACVDQKATLCDLAKEMKVYPQLLRNVRVSDKKTALENEKVKAAIEAAAEALGDDGRILVRESGTEPLIRVMVEAGTDDLCHKYVDSVVDVMEAEGLVVE
;
A
#
# COMPACT_ATOMS: atom_id res chain seq x y z
N GLY A 1 -0.28 6.93 -9.96
CA GLY A 1 -1.30 7.39 -9.01
C GLY A 1 -1.41 6.47 -7.81
N GLU A 2 -2.24 6.82 -6.87
CA GLU A 2 -2.50 6.03 -5.67
C GLU A 2 -3.98 6.16 -5.25
N GLN A 3 -4.43 5.31 -4.33
CA GLN A 3 -5.82 5.28 -3.86
C GLN A 3 -6.31 6.60 -3.26
N SER A 4 -5.43 7.41 -2.70
CA SER A 4 -5.74 8.76 -2.20
C SER A 4 -6.26 9.71 -3.29
N GLY A 5 -6.27 9.29 -4.55
CA GLY A 5 -6.65 10.11 -5.70
C GLY A 5 -5.55 11.04 -6.21
N HIS A 6 -4.34 10.88 -5.69
CA HIS A 6 -3.17 11.65 -6.15
C HIS A 6 -2.65 11.03 -7.46
N ILE A 7 -2.81 11.75 -8.57
CA ILE A 7 -2.34 11.32 -9.89
C ILE A 7 -1.33 12.35 -10.40
N ILE A 8 -0.17 11.87 -10.83
CA ILE A 8 0.91 12.69 -11.37
C ILE A 8 1.11 12.33 -12.83
N PHE A 9 0.92 13.28 -13.70
CA PHE A 9 1.28 13.19 -15.10
C PHE A 9 2.66 13.83 -15.31
N SER A 10 3.71 13.07 -15.04
CA SER A 10 5.10 13.56 -15.00
C SER A 10 5.57 14.26 -16.29
N ARG A 11 4.89 14.03 -17.40
CA ARG A 11 5.14 14.74 -18.66
C ARG A 11 4.73 16.21 -18.60
N TYR A 12 3.77 16.57 -17.74
CA TYR A 12 3.19 17.91 -17.66
C TYR A 12 3.53 18.61 -16.34
N SER A 13 3.54 17.87 -15.23
CA SER A 13 3.79 18.40 -13.89
C SER A 13 4.49 17.36 -13.02
N ALA A 14 5.35 17.81 -12.11
CA ALA A 14 6.00 16.95 -11.12
C ALA A 14 5.12 16.71 -9.87
N THR A 15 3.98 17.38 -9.78
CA THR A 15 3.04 17.27 -8.64
C THR A 15 1.68 16.79 -9.10
N GLY A 16 0.87 16.27 -8.16
CA GLY A 16 -0.52 15.97 -8.41
C GLY A 16 -1.31 17.25 -8.70
N ASP A 17 -2.14 17.20 -9.75
CA ASP A 17 -3.00 18.30 -10.19
C ASP A 17 -4.37 17.72 -10.56
N GLY A 18 -5.39 18.07 -9.77
CA GLY A 18 -6.75 17.56 -9.97
C GLY A 18 -7.42 18.11 -11.22
N ILE A 19 -7.09 19.35 -11.64
CA ILE A 19 -7.63 19.96 -12.86
C ILE A 19 -7.02 19.28 -14.08
N LEU A 20 -5.71 19.13 -14.12
CA LEU A 20 -5.01 18.39 -15.17
C LEU A 20 -5.54 16.94 -15.25
N THR A 21 -5.69 16.27 -14.11
CA THR A 21 -6.22 14.91 -14.06
C THR A 21 -7.63 14.81 -14.67
N SER A 22 -8.52 15.74 -14.37
CA SER A 22 -9.88 15.75 -14.92
C SER A 22 -9.88 15.99 -16.43
N LEU A 23 -9.02 16.89 -16.93
CA LEU A 23 -8.87 17.13 -18.36
C LEU A 23 -8.36 15.90 -19.11
N MET A 24 -7.35 15.22 -18.55
CA MET A 24 -6.79 14.00 -19.13
C MET A 24 -7.81 12.85 -19.18
N ILE A 25 -8.67 12.74 -18.15
CA ILE A 25 -9.76 11.76 -18.15
C ILE A 25 -10.81 12.09 -19.23
N MET A 26 -11.20 13.35 -19.35
CA MET A 26 -12.14 13.78 -20.40
C MET A 26 -11.56 13.54 -21.80
N GLU A 27 -10.29 13.86 -22.02
CA GLU A 27 -9.59 13.58 -23.27
C GLU A 27 -9.63 12.08 -23.61
N ALA A 28 -9.31 11.21 -22.64
CA ALA A 28 -9.35 9.76 -22.84
C ALA A 28 -10.76 9.26 -23.22
N CYS A 29 -11.81 9.79 -22.56
CA CYS A 29 -13.20 9.45 -22.88
C CYS A 29 -13.58 9.86 -24.32
N VAL A 30 -13.16 11.04 -24.74
CA VAL A 30 -13.45 11.56 -26.09
C VAL A 30 -12.70 10.76 -27.16
N ASP A 31 -11.40 10.54 -26.96
CA ASP A 31 -10.54 9.84 -27.91
C ASP A 31 -10.99 8.40 -28.12
N GLN A 32 -11.35 7.72 -27.05
CA GLN A 32 -11.80 6.33 -27.09
C GLN A 32 -13.31 6.18 -27.35
N LYS A 33 -14.04 7.29 -27.40
CA LYS A 33 -15.51 7.30 -27.57
C LYS A 33 -16.21 6.41 -26.56
N ALA A 34 -15.73 6.41 -25.32
CA ALA A 34 -16.17 5.56 -24.23
C ALA A 34 -16.52 6.38 -22.99
N THR A 35 -17.39 5.85 -22.15
CA THR A 35 -17.65 6.46 -20.84
C THR A 35 -16.52 6.12 -19.85
N LEU A 36 -16.39 6.90 -18.79
CA LEU A 36 -15.44 6.59 -17.71
C LEU A 36 -15.67 5.19 -17.12
N CYS A 37 -16.93 4.78 -16.98
CA CYS A 37 -17.28 3.44 -16.54
C CYS A 37 -16.77 2.35 -17.49
N ASP A 38 -16.84 2.60 -18.80
CA ASP A 38 -16.33 1.66 -19.80
C ASP A 38 -14.81 1.53 -19.72
N LEU A 39 -14.10 2.64 -19.55
CA LEU A 39 -12.64 2.67 -19.43
C LEU A 39 -12.15 2.02 -18.14
N ALA A 40 -12.95 2.07 -17.06
CA ALA A 40 -12.62 1.49 -15.78
C ALA A 40 -12.98 0.00 -15.62
N LYS A 41 -13.72 -0.60 -16.56
CA LYS A 41 -14.24 -1.98 -16.45
C LYS A 41 -13.16 -3.05 -16.21
N GLU A 42 -11.98 -2.86 -16.80
CA GLU A 42 -10.89 -3.81 -16.70
C GLU A 42 -10.04 -3.63 -15.42
N MET A 43 -10.27 -2.52 -14.70
CA MET A 43 -9.51 -2.23 -13.49
C MET A 43 -10.01 -3.09 -12.33
N LYS A 44 -9.17 -4.02 -11.89
CA LYS A 44 -9.42 -4.78 -10.68
C LYS A 44 -8.93 -3.98 -9.46
N VAL A 45 -9.85 -3.63 -8.58
CA VAL A 45 -9.50 -3.01 -7.29
C VAL A 45 -9.19 -4.13 -6.29
N TYR A 46 -7.97 -4.13 -5.78
CA TYR A 46 -7.54 -5.06 -4.74
C TYR A 46 -7.85 -4.49 -3.35
N PRO A 47 -8.35 -5.32 -2.42
CA PRO A 47 -8.41 -4.95 -1.01
C PRO A 47 -7.04 -4.53 -0.49
N GLN A 48 -7.05 -3.55 0.42
CA GLN A 48 -5.84 -3.03 1.05
C GLN A 48 -6.07 -2.87 2.54
N LEU A 49 -5.20 -3.42 3.36
CA LEU A 49 -5.21 -3.25 4.81
C LEU A 49 -3.94 -2.51 5.25
N LEU A 50 -4.12 -1.44 5.99
CA LEU A 50 -3.04 -0.70 6.65
C LEU A 50 -3.19 -0.84 8.17
N ARG A 51 -2.15 -1.36 8.84
CA ARG A 51 -2.07 -1.36 10.29
C ARG A 51 -0.92 -0.48 10.76
N ASN A 52 -1.22 0.40 11.68
CA ASN A 52 -0.23 1.22 12.37
C ASN A 52 0.18 0.52 13.67
N VAL A 53 1.45 0.16 13.78
CA VAL A 53 2.01 -0.56 14.93
C VAL A 53 2.91 0.40 15.70
N ARG A 54 2.53 0.74 16.92
CA ARG A 54 3.34 1.58 17.80
C ARG A 54 4.53 0.79 18.32
N VAL A 55 5.73 1.36 18.19
CA VAL A 55 6.98 0.70 18.56
C VAL A 55 7.83 1.60 19.45
N SER A 56 8.65 0.98 20.30
CA SER A 56 9.59 1.69 21.16
C SER A 56 10.71 2.38 20.38
N ASP A 57 11.23 1.70 19.35
CA ASP A 57 12.26 2.20 18.43
C ASP A 57 12.02 1.66 17.03
N LYS A 58 11.79 2.56 16.08
CA LYS A 58 11.46 2.20 14.69
C LYS A 58 12.61 1.52 13.97
N LYS A 59 13.84 1.96 14.23
CA LYS A 59 15.01 1.41 13.57
C LYS A 59 15.28 -0.01 14.04
N THR A 60 15.27 -0.24 15.35
CA THR A 60 15.42 -1.56 15.93
C THR A 60 14.35 -2.53 15.41
N ALA A 61 13.11 -2.08 15.29
CA ALA A 61 12.03 -2.92 14.79
C ALA A 61 12.20 -3.29 13.31
N LEU A 62 12.62 -2.36 12.45
CA LEU A 62 12.84 -2.63 11.02
C LEU A 62 14.14 -3.39 10.75
N GLU A 63 15.15 -3.28 11.62
CA GLU A 63 16.43 -3.99 11.50
C GLU A 63 16.36 -5.40 12.12
N ASN A 64 15.32 -5.75 12.87
CA ASN A 64 15.16 -7.07 13.45
C ASN A 64 15.07 -8.17 12.37
N GLU A 65 15.93 -9.17 12.45
CA GLU A 65 16.06 -10.21 11.42
C GLU A 65 14.80 -11.08 11.27
N LYS A 66 14.06 -11.32 12.37
CA LYS A 66 12.82 -12.09 12.31
C LYS A 66 11.69 -11.29 11.66
N VAL A 67 11.63 -9.97 11.91
CA VAL A 67 10.67 -9.07 11.26
C VAL A 67 10.97 -9.00 9.76
N LYS A 68 12.22 -8.85 9.35
CA LYS A 68 12.61 -8.88 7.94
C LYS A 68 12.22 -10.20 7.28
N ALA A 69 12.53 -11.33 7.93
CA ALA A 69 12.18 -12.65 7.41
C ALA A 69 10.65 -12.82 7.25
N ALA A 70 9.85 -12.30 8.19
CA ALA A 70 8.39 -12.32 8.09
C ALA A 70 7.88 -11.47 6.92
N ILE A 71 8.47 -10.31 6.70
CA ILE A 71 8.13 -9.43 5.56
C ILE A 71 8.48 -10.11 4.24
N GLU A 72 9.67 -10.69 4.13
CA GLU A 72 10.11 -11.41 2.94
C GLU A 72 9.23 -12.62 2.65
N ALA A 73 8.89 -13.41 3.66
CA ALA A 73 7.98 -14.55 3.52
C ALA A 73 6.58 -14.12 3.06
N ALA A 74 6.06 -13.01 3.60
CA ALA A 74 4.78 -12.47 3.15
C ALA A 74 4.85 -11.96 1.71
N ALA A 75 5.93 -11.28 1.33
CA ALA A 75 6.14 -10.79 -0.03
C ALA A 75 6.25 -11.95 -1.04
N GLU A 76 7.01 -12.99 -0.71
CA GLU A 76 7.17 -14.19 -1.54
C GLU A 76 5.83 -14.94 -1.71
N ALA A 77 5.07 -15.07 -0.63
CA ALA A 77 3.77 -15.74 -0.65
C ALA A 77 2.68 -14.95 -1.41
N LEU A 78 2.76 -13.62 -1.44
CA LEU A 78 1.87 -12.77 -2.24
C LEU A 78 2.21 -12.80 -3.73
N GLY A 79 3.50 -12.92 -4.08
CA GLY A 79 3.97 -12.97 -5.46
C GLY A 79 3.44 -11.81 -6.30
N ASP A 80 2.95 -12.12 -7.50
CA ASP A 80 2.40 -11.13 -8.43
C ASP A 80 0.94 -10.74 -8.10
N ASP A 81 0.27 -11.47 -7.19
CA ASP A 81 -1.14 -11.25 -6.83
C ASP A 81 -1.34 -10.28 -5.66
N GLY A 82 -0.26 -9.70 -5.14
CA GLY A 82 -0.34 -8.75 -4.05
C GLY A 82 1.00 -8.09 -3.72
N ARG A 83 1.00 -7.27 -2.69
CA ARG A 83 2.22 -6.64 -2.17
C ARG A 83 2.13 -6.35 -0.69
N ILE A 84 3.28 -6.35 -0.04
CA ILE A 84 3.44 -5.85 1.32
C ILE A 84 4.40 -4.66 1.32
N LEU A 85 4.06 -3.63 2.10
CA LEU A 85 4.90 -2.46 2.32
C LEU A 85 4.98 -2.17 3.81
N VAL A 86 6.18 -2.25 4.36
CA VAL A 86 6.45 -1.92 5.76
C VAL A 86 7.40 -0.74 5.82
N ARG A 87 6.97 0.32 6.49
CA ARG A 87 7.75 1.56 6.59
C ARG A 87 7.52 2.30 7.91
N GLU A 88 8.49 3.06 8.34
CA GLU A 88 8.33 3.97 9.46
C GLU A 88 7.43 5.17 9.13
N SER A 89 6.71 5.66 10.13
CA SER A 89 6.05 6.96 10.06
C SER A 89 7.08 8.08 10.23
N GLY A 90 6.98 9.13 9.41
CA GLY A 90 7.88 10.28 9.51
C GLY A 90 7.64 11.14 10.75
N THR A 91 6.43 11.11 11.32
CA THR A 91 6.00 12.03 12.39
C THR A 91 5.66 11.35 13.70
N GLU A 92 5.38 10.05 13.69
CA GLU A 92 4.88 9.29 14.84
C GLU A 92 5.80 8.10 15.17
N PRO A 93 5.84 7.63 16.44
CA PRO A 93 6.63 6.47 16.84
C PRO A 93 5.92 5.16 16.47
N LEU A 94 5.66 4.98 15.18
CA LEU A 94 4.99 3.79 14.65
C LEU A 94 5.57 3.32 13.31
N ILE A 95 5.36 2.04 13.06
CA ILE A 95 5.60 1.39 11.78
C ILE A 95 4.24 1.15 11.11
N ARG A 96 4.20 1.42 9.82
CA ARG A 96 3.04 1.17 8.97
C ARG A 96 3.25 -0.13 8.21
N VAL A 97 2.40 -1.10 8.49
CA VAL A 97 2.35 -2.38 7.77
C VAL A 97 1.14 -2.34 6.85
N MET A 98 1.37 -2.34 5.56
CA MET A 98 0.33 -2.32 4.53
C MET A 98 0.43 -3.56 3.66
N VAL A 99 -0.69 -4.23 3.46
CA VAL A 99 -0.83 -5.33 2.51
C VAL A 99 -1.97 -5.03 1.55
N GLU A 100 -1.74 -5.31 0.28
CA GLU A 100 -2.71 -5.31 -0.79
C GLU A 100 -2.71 -6.71 -1.41
N ALA A 101 -3.88 -7.35 -1.49
CA ALA A 101 -4.00 -8.74 -1.94
C ALA A 101 -5.35 -9.00 -2.62
N GLY A 102 -5.53 -10.20 -3.15
CA GLY A 102 -6.74 -10.59 -3.88
C GLY A 102 -8.02 -10.63 -3.02
N THR A 103 -7.91 -10.77 -1.69
CA THR A 103 -9.03 -10.80 -0.75
C THR A 103 -8.67 -10.11 0.57
N ASP A 104 -9.69 -9.62 1.31
CA ASP A 104 -9.51 -9.05 2.65
C ASP A 104 -8.86 -10.05 3.63
N ASP A 105 -9.24 -11.32 3.56
CA ASP A 105 -8.68 -12.37 4.43
C ASP A 105 -7.17 -12.53 4.22
N LEU A 106 -6.69 -12.43 2.99
CA LEU A 106 -5.26 -12.45 2.69
C LEU A 106 -4.55 -11.21 3.21
N CYS A 107 -5.19 -10.03 3.11
CA CYS A 107 -4.65 -8.81 3.67
C CYS A 107 -4.47 -8.94 5.20
N HIS A 108 -5.50 -9.41 5.91
CA HIS A 108 -5.43 -9.66 7.35
C HIS A 108 -4.35 -10.68 7.69
N LYS A 109 -4.35 -11.83 7.03
CA LYS A 109 -3.38 -12.90 7.27
C LYS A 109 -1.92 -12.40 7.23
N TYR A 110 -1.57 -11.64 6.20
CA TYR A 110 -0.17 -11.22 6.03
C TYR A 110 0.19 -9.99 6.86
N VAL A 111 -0.75 -9.08 7.14
CA VAL A 111 -0.54 -8.02 8.13
C VAL A 111 -0.31 -8.62 9.52
N ASP A 112 -1.19 -9.54 9.95
CA ASP A 112 -1.09 -10.19 11.26
C ASP A 112 0.21 -10.98 11.38
N SER A 113 0.63 -11.73 10.35
CA SER A 113 1.87 -12.51 10.39
C SER A 113 3.12 -11.65 10.69
N VAL A 114 3.16 -10.41 10.23
CA VAL A 114 4.28 -9.49 10.51
C VAL A 114 4.12 -8.85 11.90
N VAL A 115 2.90 -8.43 12.24
CA VAL A 115 2.61 -7.80 13.53
C VAL A 115 2.85 -8.77 14.69
N ASP A 116 2.40 -10.02 14.58
CA ASP A 116 2.61 -11.08 15.58
C ASP A 116 4.11 -11.31 15.85
N VAL A 117 4.94 -11.29 14.82
CA VAL A 117 6.40 -11.37 14.99
C VAL A 117 6.94 -10.14 15.72
N MET A 118 6.45 -8.93 15.41
CA MET A 118 6.87 -7.72 16.13
C MET A 118 6.47 -7.75 17.59
N GLU A 119 5.28 -8.29 17.91
CA GLU A 119 4.81 -8.49 19.28
C GLU A 119 5.65 -9.56 20.03
N ALA A 120 5.91 -10.70 19.38
CA ALA A 120 6.71 -11.78 19.95
C ALA A 120 8.15 -11.35 20.26
N GLU A 121 8.71 -10.42 19.49
CA GLU A 121 10.03 -9.84 19.74
C GLU A 121 10.01 -8.68 20.75
N GLY A 122 8.85 -8.35 21.33
CA GLY A 122 8.71 -7.29 22.33
C GLY A 122 8.97 -5.88 21.78
N LEU A 123 8.76 -5.67 20.49
CA LEU A 123 9.01 -4.39 19.81
C LEU A 123 7.82 -3.44 19.90
N VAL A 124 6.62 -4.00 20.09
CA VAL A 124 5.35 -3.26 20.15
C VAL A 124 5.15 -2.67 21.55
N VAL A 125 4.64 -1.44 21.58
CA VAL A 125 4.25 -0.74 22.81
C VAL A 125 2.77 -0.36 22.74
N GLU A 126 2.09 -0.37 23.90
CA GLU A 126 0.68 0.01 24.02
C GLU A 126 0.43 1.51 23.76
#